data_95c42d4024bb8f058618dd0744b4c009
#
_entry.id   95c42d4024bb8f058618dd0744b4c009
#
_cell.length_a   1.000
_cell.length_b   1.000
_cell.length_c   1.000
_cell.angle_alpha   90.00
_cell.angle_beta   90.00
_cell.angle_gamma   90.00
#
_symmetry.space_group_name_H-M   'P 1'
#
loop_
_entity.id
_entity.type
_entity.pdbx_description
1 polymer ?
#
loop_
_entity_poly.entity_id
_entity_poly.type
_entity_poly.pdbx_seq_one_letter_code
_entity_poly.pdbx_strand_id
1 'polypeptide(L)'
;MFVKRTPEGSLVIGAPAKLNLFLEILGKRADGYHNLHSLFQAVSLFDRLTFSPIPETTVRLTVSGNDCIPVGEDNTICKAYNSFREHCRLDQGLEVTLEKNIPTGA
;
A
#
# COMPACT_ATOMS: atom_id res chain seq x y z
N MET A 1 -10.17 7.07 -2.06
CA MET A 1 -9.42 6.18 -2.98
C MET A 1 -10.00 6.27 -4.38
N PHE A 2 -9.18 6.29 -5.39
CA PHE A 2 -9.65 6.17 -6.77
C PHE A 2 -8.93 5.04 -7.49
N VAL A 3 -9.60 4.48 -8.52
CA VAL A 3 -9.05 3.41 -9.36
C VAL A 3 -9.35 3.75 -10.81
N LYS A 4 -8.32 3.73 -11.66
CA LYS A 4 -8.45 3.98 -13.10
C LYS A 4 -7.70 2.93 -13.91
N ARG A 5 -8.24 2.58 -15.07
CA ARG A 5 -7.53 1.77 -16.06
C ARG A 5 -6.99 2.68 -17.15
N THR A 6 -5.74 2.45 -17.56
CA THR A 6 -5.15 3.18 -18.67
C THR A 6 -5.42 2.46 -19.98
N PRO A 7 -5.37 3.18 -21.15
CA PRO A 7 -5.52 2.54 -22.47
C PRO A 7 -4.47 1.44 -22.73
N GLU A 8 -3.29 1.51 -22.09
CA GLU A 8 -2.21 0.55 -22.21
C GLU A 8 -2.44 -0.72 -21.37
N GLY A 9 -3.52 -0.79 -20.61
CA GLY A 9 -3.82 -1.94 -19.78
C GLY A 9 -3.24 -1.89 -18.36
N SER A 10 -2.71 -0.74 -17.95
CA SER A 10 -2.26 -0.54 -16.56
C SER A 10 -3.41 -0.13 -15.65
N LEU A 11 -3.23 -0.35 -14.36
CA LEU A 11 -4.18 0.06 -13.32
C LEU A 11 -3.53 1.13 -12.44
N VAL A 12 -4.21 2.27 -12.28
CA VAL A 12 -3.76 3.35 -11.40
C VAL A 12 -4.66 3.42 -10.19
N ILE A 13 -4.07 3.38 -9.01
CA ILE A 13 -4.79 3.49 -7.73
C ILE A 13 -4.26 4.68 -6.95
N GLY A 14 -5.17 5.53 -6.48
CA GLY A 14 -4.85 6.59 -5.52
C GLY A 14 -5.16 6.10 -4.11
N ALA A 15 -4.14 5.96 -3.28
CA ALA A 15 -4.26 5.55 -1.89
C ALA A 15 -4.25 6.78 -0.98
N PRO A 16 -5.35 7.12 -0.31
CA PRO A 16 -5.45 8.35 0.47
C PRO A 16 -4.72 8.25 1.81
N ALA A 17 -4.23 9.40 2.27
CA ALA A 17 -3.83 9.56 3.66
C ALA A 17 -5.05 9.57 4.57
N LYS A 18 -4.84 9.27 5.84
CA LYS A 18 -5.87 9.33 6.88
C LYS A 18 -5.42 10.19 8.02
N LEU A 19 -6.37 10.79 8.70
CA LEU A 19 -6.15 11.47 9.98
C LEU A 19 -6.90 10.73 11.08
N ASN A 20 -6.23 10.52 12.22
CA ASN A 20 -6.89 10.09 13.43
C ASN A 20 -7.50 11.32 14.10
N LEU A 21 -8.81 11.45 14.03
CA LEU A 21 -9.52 12.55 14.70
C LEU A 21 -9.68 12.27 16.18
N PHE A 22 -9.68 11.00 16.55
CA PHE A 22 -9.87 10.55 17.92
C PHE A 22 -9.23 9.16 18.10
N LEU A 23 -8.56 8.95 19.23
CA LEU A 23 -8.01 7.65 19.60
C LEU A 23 -8.08 7.49 21.11
N GLU A 24 -8.73 6.41 21.58
CA GLU A 24 -8.82 6.05 22.98
C GLU A 24 -8.41 4.60 23.18
N ILE A 25 -7.52 4.36 24.15
CA ILE A 25 -7.13 3.01 24.54
C ILE A 25 -8.06 2.58 25.66
N LEU A 26 -8.88 1.53 25.40
CA LEU A 26 -9.93 1.09 26.33
C LEU A 26 -9.44 0.11 27.39
N GLY A 27 -8.25 -0.48 27.21
CA GLY A 27 -7.68 -1.40 28.17
C GLY A 27 -6.84 -2.48 27.51
N LYS A 28 -6.06 -3.19 28.32
CA LYS A 28 -5.20 -4.26 27.84
C LYS A 28 -5.99 -5.57 27.75
N ARG A 29 -5.91 -6.24 26.61
CA ARG A 29 -6.52 -7.56 26.40
C ARG A 29 -5.64 -8.66 26.99
N ALA A 30 -6.24 -9.85 27.19
CA ALA A 30 -5.54 -11.01 27.69
C ALA A 30 -4.41 -11.50 26.75
N ASP A 31 -4.52 -11.23 25.45
CA ASP A 31 -3.52 -11.57 24.43
C ASP A 31 -2.35 -10.59 24.33
N GLY A 32 -2.29 -9.57 25.20
CA GLY A 32 -1.25 -8.56 25.21
C GLY A 32 -1.55 -7.31 24.38
N TYR A 33 -2.58 -7.34 23.55
CA TYR A 33 -3.03 -6.18 22.78
C TYR A 33 -4.01 -5.32 23.57
N HIS A 34 -4.21 -4.08 23.10
CA HIS A 34 -5.16 -3.16 23.69
C HIS A 34 -6.40 -3.03 22.82
N ASN A 35 -7.57 -2.88 23.45
CA ASN A 35 -8.76 -2.45 22.74
C ASN A 35 -8.65 -0.94 22.46
N LEU A 36 -9.03 -0.55 21.24
CA LEU A 36 -8.97 0.84 20.79
C LEU A 36 -10.35 1.32 20.38
N HIS A 37 -10.60 2.60 20.64
CA HIS A 37 -11.72 3.33 20.09
C HIS A 37 -11.14 4.47 19.25
N SER A 38 -11.45 4.49 17.95
CA SER A 38 -10.79 5.39 17.01
C SER A 38 -11.73 5.89 15.92
N LEU A 39 -11.54 7.14 15.51
CA LEU A 39 -12.23 7.74 14.38
C LEU A 39 -11.19 8.22 13.37
N PHE A 40 -11.28 7.71 12.13
CA PHE A 40 -10.41 8.08 11.03
C PHE A 40 -11.15 8.93 10.02
N GLN A 41 -10.42 9.87 9.40
CA GLN A 41 -10.89 10.65 8.27
C GLN A 41 -9.90 10.50 7.11
N ALA A 42 -10.37 9.99 5.98
CA ALA A 42 -9.59 10.02 4.75
C ALA A 42 -9.52 11.44 4.22
N VAL A 43 -8.36 11.84 3.72
CA VAL A 43 -8.13 13.16 3.16
C VAL A 43 -7.69 13.07 1.71
N SER A 44 -7.69 14.18 0.99
CA SER A 44 -7.42 14.23 -0.46
C SER A 44 -5.92 14.29 -0.83
N LEU A 45 -5.04 13.90 0.08
CA LEU A 45 -3.63 13.67 -0.20
C LEU A 45 -3.44 12.18 -0.52
N PHE A 46 -2.91 11.87 -1.70
CA PHE A 46 -2.82 10.49 -2.19
C PHE A 46 -1.39 10.11 -2.54
N ASP A 47 -1.02 8.87 -2.22
CA ASP A 47 0.03 8.16 -2.95
C ASP A 47 -0.60 7.55 -4.19
N ARG A 48 0.14 7.56 -5.30
CA ARG A 48 -0.33 6.99 -6.56
C ARG A 48 0.46 5.74 -6.88
N LEU A 49 -0.26 4.64 -7.10
CA LEU A 49 0.34 3.38 -7.51
C LEU A 49 -0.13 3.03 -8.90
N THR A 50 0.82 2.70 -9.78
CA THR A 50 0.52 2.23 -11.13
C THR A 50 0.97 0.78 -11.25
N PHE A 51 0.05 -0.10 -11.61
CA PHE A 51 0.30 -1.54 -11.74
C PHE A 51 0.24 -1.94 -13.20
N SER A 52 1.28 -2.62 -13.66
CA SER A 52 1.33 -3.18 -15.01
C SER A 52 1.74 -4.65 -14.95
N PRO A 53 1.07 -5.55 -15.68
CA PRO A 53 1.47 -6.96 -15.71
C PRO A 53 2.81 -7.12 -16.45
N ILE A 54 3.64 -8.03 -15.96
CA ILE A 54 4.89 -8.42 -16.59
C ILE A 54 4.95 -9.95 -16.71
N PRO A 55 5.69 -10.49 -17.69
CA PRO A 55 5.74 -11.95 -17.90
C PRO A 55 6.47 -12.71 -16.80
N GLU A 56 7.46 -12.11 -16.14
CA GLU A 56 8.18 -12.74 -15.04
C GLU A 56 7.30 -12.83 -13.79
N THR A 57 7.38 -13.93 -13.05
CA THR A 57 6.60 -14.12 -11.82
C THR A 57 7.29 -13.44 -10.64
N THR A 58 7.32 -12.13 -10.66
CA THR A 58 7.98 -11.30 -9.65
C THR A 58 7.32 -9.93 -9.56
N VAL A 59 7.68 -9.16 -8.56
CA VAL A 59 7.30 -7.76 -8.44
C VAL A 59 8.52 -6.88 -8.67
N ARG A 60 8.38 -5.89 -9.56
CA ARG A 60 9.36 -4.83 -9.76
C ARG A 60 8.77 -3.54 -9.21
N LEU A 61 9.46 -2.94 -8.25
CA LEU A 61 8.99 -1.72 -7.60
C LEU A 61 9.91 -0.56 -7.93
N THR A 62 9.32 0.53 -8.40
CA THR A 62 9.99 1.82 -8.59
C THR A 62 9.29 2.85 -7.71
N VAL A 63 10.07 3.62 -6.94
CA VAL A 63 9.53 4.64 -6.04
C VAL A 63 10.06 6.02 -6.45
N SER A 64 9.17 6.99 -6.55
CA SER A 64 9.50 8.40 -6.73
C SER A 64 8.91 9.23 -5.59
N GLY A 65 9.48 10.39 -5.34
CA GLY A 65 9.01 11.32 -4.30
C GLY A 65 9.63 11.14 -2.93
N ASN A 66 10.27 10.00 -2.65
CA ASN A 66 10.96 9.76 -1.38
C ASN A 66 12.04 8.69 -1.55
N ASP A 67 13.31 9.10 -1.50
CA ASP A 67 14.45 8.21 -1.70
C ASP A 67 14.73 7.28 -0.51
N CYS A 68 14.09 7.53 0.63
CA CYS A 68 14.25 6.71 1.84
C CYS A 68 13.36 5.48 1.87
N ILE A 69 12.46 5.32 0.89
CA ILE A 69 11.58 4.16 0.81
C ILE A 69 12.35 2.99 0.19
N PRO A 70 12.45 1.84 0.88
CA PRO A 70 13.12 0.68 0.31
C PRO A 70 12.34 0.13 -0.89
N VAL A 71 13.05 -0.38 -1.90
CA VAL A 71 12.44 -0.96 -3.12
C VAL A 71 12.52 -2.48 -3.15
N GLY A 72 13.08 -3.10 -2.12
CA GLY A 72 13.22 -4.55 -2.01
C GLY A 72 12.14 -5.21 -1.18
N GLU A 73 12.46 -6.39 -0.65
CA GLU A 73 11.54 -7.24 0.11
C GLU A 73 10.97 -6.59 1.37
N ASP A 74 11.66 -5.57 1.92
CA ASP A 74 11.20 -4.84 3.10
C ASP A 74 10.03 -3.89 2.81
N ASN A 75 9.76 -3.62 1.54
CA ASN A 75 8.66 -2.75 1.17
C ASN A 75 7.31 -3.48 1.35
N THR A 76 6.34 -2.78 1.93
CA THR A 76 5.00 -3.31 2.17
C THR A 76 4.32 -3.80 0.90
N ILE A 77 4.55 -3.12 -0.23
CA ILE A 77 3.99 -3.52 -1.54
C ILE A 77 4.53 -4.89 -1.95
N CYS A 78 5.84 -5.11 -1.80
CA CYS A 78 6.46 -6.39 -2.13
C CYS A 78 5.95 -7.51 -1.21
N LYS A 79 5.80 -7.22 0.08
CA LYS A 79 5.23 -8.18 1.03
C LYS A 79 3.79 -8.54 0.69
N ALA A 80 2.98 -7.54 0.34
CA ALA A 80 1.59 -7.76 -0.06
C ALA A 80 1.49 -8.61 -1.33
N TYR A 81 2.31 -8.32 -2.33
CA TYR A 81 2.35 -9.11 -3.56
C TYR A 81 2.71 -10.57 -3.28
N ASN A 82 3.76 -10.82 -2.51
CA ASN A 82 4.21 -12.17 -2.21
C ASN A 82 3.16 -12.96 -1.43
N SER A 83 2.51 -12.32 -0.46
CA SER A 83 1.42 -12.94 0.29
C SER A 83 0.23 -13.28 -0.59
N PHE A 84 -0.17 -12.35 -1.45
CA PHE A 84 -1.29 -12.55 -2.37
C PHE A 84 -0.99 -13.67 -3.37
N ARG A 85 0.22 -13.70 -3.93
CA ARG A 85 0.66 -14.73 -4.86
C ARG A 85 0.61 -16.12 -4.24
N GLU A 86 1.09 -16.27 -3.01
CA GLU A 86 1.05 -17.56 -2.31
C GLU A 86 -0.37 -18.04 -2.05
N HIS A 87 -1.24 -17.17 -1.55
CA HIS A 87 -2.61 -17.53 -1.19
C HIS A 87 -3.49 -17.80 -2.40
N CYS A 88 -3.29 -17.07 -3.48
CA CYS A 88 -4.10 -17.19 -4.69
C CYS A 88 -3.46 -18.07 -5.77
N ARG A 89 -2.22 -18.52 -5.58
CA ARG A 89 -1.45 -19.33 -6.53
C ARG A 89 -1.38 -18.70 -7.93
N LEU A 90 -1.12 -17.38 -7.96
CA LEU A 90 -1.00 -16.64 -9.21
C LEU A 90 0.42 -16.68 -9.73
N ASP A 91 0.56 -16.85 -11.05
CA ASP A 91 1.84 -16.81 -11.73
C ASP A 91 2.10 -15.47 -12.45
N GLN A 92 1.25 -14.48 -12.17
CA GLN A 92 1.36 -13.16 -12.78
C GLN A 92 2.34 -12.27 -12.03
N GLY A 93 3.34 -11.73 -12.74
CA GLY A 93 4.21 -10.70 -12.20
C GLY A 93 3.60 -9.31 -12.36
N LEU A 94 4.10 -8.37 -11.57
CA LEU A 94 3.67 -6.97 -11.59
C LEU A 94 4.87 -6.03 -11.60
N GLU A 95 4.77 -4.99 -12.41
CA GLU A 95 5.58 -3.79 -12.27
C GLU A 95 4.75 -2.76 -11.54
N VAL A 96 5.25 -2.24 -10.43
CA VAL A 96 4.56 -1.25 -9.61
C VAL A 96 5.40 0.03 -9.56
N THR A 97 4.79 1.14 -9.93
CA THR A 97 5.37 2.47 -9.78
C THR A 97 4.61 3.19 -8.67
N LEU A 98 5.33 3.56 -7.62
CA LEU A 98 4.78 4.30 -6.49
C LEU A 98 5.25 5.75 -6.55
N GLU A 99 4.31 6.68 -6.65
CA GLU A 99 4.57 8.11 -6.46
C GLU A 99 4.19 8.45 -5.01
N LYS A 100 5.22 8.64 -4.18
CA LYS A 100 5.05 8.86 -2.75
C LYS A 100 4.81 10.34 -2.47
N ASN A 101 3.60 10.69 -2.08
CA ASN A 101 3.19 12.06 -1.71
C ASN A 101 2.90 12.19 -0.21
N ILE A 102 2.49 11.10 0.44
CA ILE A 102 2.21 11.09 1.86
C ILE A 102 3.53 10.95 2.63
N PRO A 103 3.80 11.80 3.63
CA PRO A 103 5.04 11.68 4.41
C PRO A 103 5.19 10.32 5.07
N THR A 104 6.43 9.80 5.12
CA THR A 104 6.74 8.53 5.78
C THR A 104 6.47 8.65 7.28
N GLY A 105 5.80 7.66 7.84
CA GLY A 105 5.45 7.64 9.27
C GLY A 105 4.23 8.46 9.63
N ALA A 106 3.55 8.98 8.64
CA ALA A 106 2.31 9.75 8.86
C ALA A 106 1.13 8.83 9.20
#